data_98a9cf6e98306833c3a5030c77b9cd91
#
_entry.id   98a9cf6e98306833c3a5030c77b9cd91
#
_cell.length_a   1.000
_cell.length_b   1.000
_cell.length_c   1.000
_cell.angle_alpha   90.00
_cell.angle_beta   90.00
_cell.angle_gamma   90.00
#
_symmetry.space_group_name_H-M   'P 1'
#
loop_
_entity.id
_entity.type
_entity.pdbx_description
1 polymer ?
#
loop_
_entity_poly.entity_id
_entity_poly.type
_entity_poly.pdbx_seq_one_letter_code
_entity_poly.pdbx_strand_id
1 'polypeptide(L)'
;MVNGTYRLIQTPTLVAILHEGGMGRYRQVHMDGRKLPKDPNPTWTGYSIGHWEGDTLVMESAGYNDRTWLDRAGHPHSESLRVTERFLRPDFGRIQYQITYDDPETLYKPLTLSLTAHWAGDTDMLENVCNESDRDKSHMIAAQNEGINLSQATLQKYVGRYEYASGSRTVAAFMGMIQKVTLNNGLLYLNALPMIPQSETKFESTGSYAEFRLDANGKVKQLVLGQTEGDTFYDPKP
;
A
#
# COMPACT_ATOMS: atom_id res chain seq x y z
N MET A 1 -6.79 -7.11 -5.21
CA MET A 1 -7.13 -6.41 -3.96
C MET A 1 -7.65 -5.02 -4.29
N VAL A 2 -8.76 -4.62 -3.71
CA VAL A 2 -9.26 -3.24 -3.79
C VAL A 2 -8.47 -2.44 -2.74
N ASN A 3 -7.59 -1.56 -3.17
CA ASN A 3 -6.78 -0.72 -2.29
C ASN A 3 -6.77 0.72 -2.83
N GLY A 4 -6.92 1.70 -1.94
CA GLY A 4 -7.06 3.10 -2.31
C GLY A 4 -8.47 3.44 -2.83
N THR A 5 -8.58 4.55 -3.56
CA THR A 5 -9.83 5.02 -4.16
C THR A 5 -10.23 4.11 -5.32
N TYR A 6 -11.49 3.72 -5.37
CA TYR A 6 -12.02 2.90 -6.45
C TYR A 6 -13.47 3.27 -6.77
N ARG A 7 -13.90 2.92 -7.98
CA ARG A 7 -15.28 3.07 -8.45
C ARG A 7 -15.79 1.74 -9.00
N LEU A 8 -16.99 1.35 -8.56
CA LEU A 8 -17.70 0.20 -9.11
C LEU A 8 -18.69 0.70 -10.16
N ILE A 9 -18.61 0.14 -11.36
CA ILE A 9 -19.57 0.36 -12.45
C ILE A 9 -20.24 -0.98 -12.73
N GLN A 10 -21.55 -1.04 -12.54
CA GLN A 10 -22.31 -2.26 -12.70
C GLN A 10 -23.21 -2.19 -13.94
N THR A 11 -23.20 -3.27 -14.70
CA THR A 11 -24.18 -3.60 -15.76
C THR A 11 -24.85 -4.93 -15.43
N PRO A 12 -25.86 -5.38 -16.16
CA PRO A 12 -26.50 -6.68 -15.92
C PRO A 12 -25.55 -7.89 -16.00
N THR A 13 -24.46 -7.79 -16.78
CA THR A 13 -23.54 -8.92 -17.06
C THR A 13 -22.11 -8.67 -16.63
N LEU A 14 -21.79 -7.48 -16.13
CA LEU A 14 -20.42 -7.09 -15.79
C LEU A 14 -20.41 -6.10 -14.63
N VAL A 15 -19.48 -6.28 -13.71
CA VAL A 15 -19.01 -5.25 -12.79
C VAL A 15 -17.59 -4.87 -13.19
N ALA A 16 -17.35 -3.58 -13.49
CA ALA A 16 -16.03 -3.03 -13.67
C ALA A 16 -15.59 -2.31 -12.41
N ILE A 17 -14.42 -2.66 -11.90
CA ILE A 17 -13.79 -1.99 -10.76
C ILE A 17 -12.65 -1.15 -11.31
N LEU A 18 -12.80 0.16 -11.22
CA LEU A 18 -11.76 1.12 -11.59
C LEU A 18 -10.97 1.49 -10.34
N HIS A 19 -9.65 1.52 -10.44
CA HIS A 19 -8.75 1.90 -9.36
C HIS A 19 -7.99 3.18 -9.73
N GLU A 20 -7.83 4.08 -8.79
CA GLU A 20 -7.09 5.32 -8.98
C GLU A 20 -5.59 5.09 -9.13
N GLY A 21 -5.05 4.05 -8.52
CA GLY A 21 -3.63 3.73 -8.58
C GLY A 21 -3.35 2.23 -8.52
N GLY A 22 -2.07 1.90 -8.60
CA GLY A 22 -1.57 0.53 -8.53
C GLY A 22 -1.50 -0.19 -9.87
N MET A 23 -1.06 -1.44 -9.84
CA MET A 23 -1.05 -2.32 -11.02
C MET A 23 -2.48 -2.77 -11.32
N GLY A 24 -2.89 -2.68 -12.59
CA GLY A 24 -4.24 -3.04 -13.02
C GLY A 24 -5.28 -1.98 -12.67
N ARG A 25 -5.31 -0.92 -13.45
CA ARG A 25 -6.23 0.24 -13.27
C ARG A 25 -7.70 -0.13 -13.35
N TYR A 26 -8.03 -1.31 -13.86
CA TYR A 26 -9.38 -1.83 -13.90
C TYR A 26 -9.39 -3.35 -13.74
N ARG A 27 -10.50 -3.87 -13.23
CA ARG A 27 -10.78 -5.29 -13.16
C ARG A 27 -12.22 -5.52 -13.67
N GLN A 28 -12.38 -6.56 -14.47
CA GLN A 28 -13.68 -6.99 -14.96
C GLN A 28 -14.14 -8.20 -14.15
N VAL A 29 -15.37 -8.15 -13.67
CA VAL A 29 -16.01 -9.24 -12.95
C VAL A 29 -17.25 -9.64 -13.76
N HIS A 30 -17.24 -10.85 -14.32
CA HIS A 30 -18.34 -11.35 -15.14
C HIS A 30 -19.51 -11.78 -14.27
N MET A 31 -20.71 -11.21 -14.55
CA MET A 31 -21.94 -11.43 -13.79
C MET A 31 -22.98 -12.25 -14.55
N ASP A 32 -22.61 -12.88 -15.64
CA ASP A 32 -23.50 -13.60 -16.57
C ASP A 32 -23.70 -15.08 -16.23
N GLY A 33 -23.30 -15.50 -15.03
CA GLY A 33 -23.47 -16.89 -14.55
C GLY A 33 -22.43 -17.87 -15.06
N ARG A 34 -21.41 -17.40 -15.78
CA ARG A 34 -20.30 -18.28 -16.19
C ARG A 34 -19.53 -18.79 -14.99
N LYS A 35 -18.80 -19.88 -15.16
CA LYS A 35 -17.91 -20.45 -14.14
C LYS A 35 -16.48 -19.96 -14.34
N LEU A 36 -15.70 -19.96 -13.26
CA LEU A 36 -14.26 -19.79 -13.38
C LEU A 36 -13.67 -20.87 -14.29
N PRO A 37 -12.79 -20.51 -15.23
CA PRO A 37 -12.04 -21.49 -16.00
C PRO A 37 -11.27 -22.42 -15.07
N LYS A 38 -11.14 -23.68 -15.46
CA LYS A 38 -10.36 -24.66 -14.67
C LYS A 38 -8.87 -24.33 -14.67
N ASP A 39 -8.39 -23.79 -15.78
CA ASP A 39 -7.00 -23.43 -16.02
C ASP A 39 -6.97 -22.09 -16.76
N PRO A 40 -7.20 -20.97 -16.07
CA PRO A 40 -7.14 -19.64 -16.66
C PRO A 40 -5.68 -19.25 -16.94
N ASN A 41 -5.42 -18.64 -18.10
CA ASN A 41 -4.11 -18.06 -18.37
C ASN A 41 -3.69 -17.08 -17.26
N PRO A 42 -2.49 -17.21 -16.67
CA PRO A 42 -2.05 -16.34 -15.60
C PRO A 42 -1.96 -14.88 -16.03
N THR A 43 -2.59 -14.00 -15.26
CA THR A 43 -2.60 -12.55 -15.46
C THR A 43 -2.26 -11.81 -14.17
N TRP A 44 -2.04 -10.51 -14.24
CA TRP A 44 -1.74 -9.68 -13.07
C TRP A 44 -2.93 -9.52 -12.11
N THR A 45 -4.16 -9.57 -12.61
CA THR A 45 -5.38 -9.32 -11.82
C THR A 45 -6.29 -10.54 -11.72
N GLY A 46 -5.87 -11.65 -12.31
CA GLY A 46 -6.67 -12.87 -12.39
C GLY A 46 -7.88 -12.72 -13.32
N TYR A 47 -8.63 -13.79 -13.42
CA TYR A 47 -9.94 -13.85 -14.08
C TYR A 47 -11.03 -13.86 -12.99
N SER A 48 -12.01 -12.98 -13.08
CA SER A 48 -13.02 -12.81 -12.03
C SER A 48 -14.43 -13.05 -12.54
N ILE A 49 -15.20 -13.80 -11.75
CA ILE A 49 -16.66 -13.95 -11.90
C ILE A 49 -17.34 -13.42 -10.63
N GLY A 50 -18.63 -13.13 -10.71
CA GLY A 50 -19.39 -12.68 -9.56
C GLY A 50 -20.85 -13.09 -9.64
N HIS A 51 -21.49 -13.04 -8.49
CA HIS A 51 -22.92 -13.26 -8.31
C HIS A 51 -23.42 -12.53 -7.07
N TRP A 52 -24.73 -12.41 -6.95
CA TRP A 52 -25.35 -11.82 -5.78
C TRP A 52 -25.85 -12.90 -4.81
N GLU A 53 -25.51 -12.74 -3.53
CA GLU A 53 -26.10 -13.49 -2.42
C GLU A 53 -26.90 -12.49 -1.57
N GLY A 54 -28.20 -12.38 -1.85
CA GLY A 54 -29.02 -11.29 -1.27
C GLY A 54 -28.44 -9.92 -1.63
N ASP A 55 -28.08 -9.13 -0.64
CA ASP A 55 -27.48 -7.79 -0.81
C ASP A 55 -25.94 -7.80 -0.87
N THR A 56 -25.32 -8.97 -0.89
CA THR A 56 -23.88 -9.13 -0.94
C THR A 56 -23.43 -9.50 -2.34
N LEU A 57 -22.58 -8.66 -2.93
CA LEU A 57 -21.85 -9.02 -4.15
C LEU A 57 -20.68 -9.93 -3.76
N VAL A 58 -20.69 -11.15 -4.27
CA VAL A 58 -19.62 -12.14 -4.11
C VAL A 58 -18.85 -12.23 -5.41
N MET A 59 -17.52 -12.13 -5.32
CA MET A 59 -16.63 -12.25 -6.46
C MET A 59 -15.59 -13.32 -6.18
N GLU A 60 -15.35 -14.17 -7.16
CA GLU A 60 -14.35 -15.22 -7.13
C GLU A 60 -13.34 -15.00 -8.25
N SER A 61 -12.07 -15.12 -7.94
CA SER A 61 -10.98 -14.87 -8.89
C SER A 61 -9.90 -15.93 -8.79
N ALA A 62 -9.33 -16.30 -9.94
CA ALA A 62 -8.22 -17.25 -10.07
C ALA A 62 -7.39 -16.91 -11.32
N GLY A 63 -6.25 -17.58 -11.53
CA GLY A 63 -5.35 -17.31 -12.65
C GLY A 63 -4.54 -16.06 -12.47
N TYR A 64 -3.98 -15.90 -11.28
CA TYR A 64 -2.96 -14.89 -11.01
C TYR A 64 -1.59 -15.41 -11.46
N ASN A 65 -0.74 -14.51 -11.97
CA ASN A 65 0.67 -14.84 -12.12
C ASN A 65 1.37 -14.69 -10.74
N ASP A 66 2.47 -15.36 -10.53
CA ASP A 66 3.24 -15.37 -9.27
C ASP A 66 4.19 -14.16 -9.09
N ARG A 67 3.99 -13.08 -9.88
CA ARG A 67 4.92 -11.95 -9.99
C ARG A 67 4.51 -10.75 -9.13
N THR A 68 3.56 -10.94 -8.22
CA THR A 68 3.11 -9.90 -7.31
C THR A 68 3.19 -10.37 -5.85
N TRP A 69 2.91 -9.45 -4.94
CA TRP A 69 2.87 -9.71 -3.51
C TRP A 69 1.44 -9.57 -2.99
N LEU A 70 1.06 -10.38 -2.01
CA LEU A 70 -0.25 -10.26 -1.35
C LEU A 70 -0.40 -8.92 -0.63
N ASP A 71 0.71 -8.38 -0.13
CA ASP A 71 0.77 -7.12 0.59
C ASP A 71 2.11 -6.41 0.39
N ARG A 72 2.26 -5.25 1.04
CA ARG A 72 3.49 -4.45 1.02
C ARG A 72 4.62 -5.00 1.90
N ALA A 73 4.34 -5.96 2.76
CA ALA A 73 5.37 -6.65 3.54
C ALA A 73 6.13 -7.69 2.70
N GLY A 74 5.66 -7.94 1.48
CA GLY A 74 6.33 -8.84 0.53
C GLY A 74 5.93 -10.30 0.73
N HIS A 75 4.72 -10.58 1.22
CA HIS A 75 4.22 -11.95 1.28
C HIS A 75 3.91 -12.46 -0.13
N PRO A 76 4.55 -13.55 -0.56
CA PRO A 76 4.36 -14.09 -1.91
C PRO A 76 3.02 -14.81 -2.03
N HIS A 77 2.63 -15.07 -3.27
CA HIS A 77 1.59 -16.02 -3.62
C HIS A 77 2.03 -16.84 -4.83
N SER A 78 1.36 -17.97 -5.06
CA SER A 78 1.57 -18.83 -6.22
C SER A 78 0.50 -18.59 -7.29
N GLU A 79 0.61 -19.28 -8.42
CA GLU A 79 -0.42 -19.32 -9.47
C GLU A 79 -1.67 -20.08 -9.00
N SER A 80 -1.59 -20.87 -7.92
CA SER A 80 -2.71 -21.57 -7.30
C SER A 80 -3.62 -20.65 -6.46
N LEU A 81 -3.24 -19.37 -6.31
CA LEU A 81 -4.02 -18.39 -5.55
C LEU A 81 -5.45 -18.29 -6.07
N ARG A 82 -6.41 -18.42 -5.15
CA ARG A 82 -7.82 -18.08 -5.31
C ARG A 82 -8.20 -16.97 -4.35
N VAL A 83 -9.00 -16.04 -4.84
CA VAL A 83 -9.45 -14.91 -4.03
C VAL A 83 -10.97 -14.87 -4.06
N THR A 84 -11.58 -14.84 -2.87
CA THR A 84 -13.01 -14.60 -2.72
C THR A 84 -13.20 -13.25 -2.04
N GLU A 85 -14.00 -12.39 -2.64
CA GLU A 85 -14.31 -11.05 -2.16
C GLU A 85 -15.81 -10.90 -1.94
N ARG A 86 -16.21 -10.27 -0.86
CA ARG A 86 -17.61 -10.03 -0.49
C ARG A 86 -17.80 -8.56 -0.18
N PHE A 87 -18.71 -7.92 -0.90
CA PHE A 87 -19.06 -6.52 -0.74
C PHE A 87 -20.52 -6.41 -0.28
N LEU A 88 -20.71 -5.92 0.92
CA LEU A 88 -22.03 -5.59 1.46
C LEU A 88 -22.12 -4.09 1.69
N ARG A 89 -23.14 -3.44 1.15
CA ARG A 89 -23.41 -2.03 1.38
C ARG A 89 -24.54 -1.86 2.39
N PRO A 90 -24.25 -1.76 3.71
CA PRO A 90 -25.26 -1.68 4.74
C PRO A 90 -25.98 -0.32 4.75
N ASP A 91 -25.34 0.73 4.25
CA ASP A 91 -25.89 2.08 4.15
C ASP A 91 -25.25 2.86 2.98
N PHE A 92 -25.69 4.10 2.78
CA PHE A 92 -25.20 4.95 1.68
C PHE A 92 -23.71 5.25 1.78
N GLY A 93 -23.17 5.42 2.98
CA GLY A 93 -21.81 5.91 3.22
C GLY A 93 -20.74 4.83 3.33
N ARG A 94 -21.09 3.52 3.38
CA ARG A 94 -20.15 2.47 3.71
C ARG A 94 -20.33 1.22 2.86
N ILE A 95 -19.22 0.54 2.62
CA ILE A 95 -19.17 -0.83 2.11
C ILE A 95 -18.35 -1.66 3.10
N GLN A 96 -18.94 -2.71 3.63
CA GLN A 96 -18.22 -3.77 4.32
C GLN A 96 -17.59 -4.67 3.27
N TYR A 97 -16.28 -4.82 3.31
CA TYR A 97 -15.50 -5.57 2.36
C TYR A 97 -14.72 -6.66 3.07
N GLN A 98 -14.98 -7.89 2.69
CA GLN A 98 -14.23 -9.05 3.16
C GLN A 98 -13.50 -9.68 1.99
N ILE A 99 -12.22 -10.01 2.19
CA ILE A 99 -11.39 -10.69 1.22
C ILE A 99 -10.77 -11.92 1.85
N THR A 100 -10.86 -13.06 1.15
CA THR A 100 -10.24 -14.33 1.55
C THR A 100 -9.25 -14.74 0.47
N TYR A 101 -8.01 -14.93 0.87
CA TYR A 101 -6.94 -15.51 0.07
C TYR A 101 -6.83 -16.99 0.41
N ASP A 102 -6.88 -17.84 -0.60
CA ASP A 102 -6.68 -19.28 -0.50
C ASP A 102 -5.59 -19.67 -1.50
N ASP A 103 -4.42 -20.02 -0.96
CA ASP A 103 -3.26 -20.43 -1.74
C ASP A 103 -2.56 -21.57 -1.00
N PRO A 104 -2.85 -22.83 -1.36
CA PRO A 104 -2.33 -23.99 -0.64
C PRO A 104 -0.81 -24.17 -0.77
N GLU A 105 -0.15 -23.48 -1.71
CA GLU A 105 1.30 -23.56 -1.90
C GLU A 105 2.06 -22.55 -1.03
N THR A 106 1.41 -21.44 -0.61
CA THR A 106 2.08 -20.38 0.15
C THR A 106 1.46 -20.14 1.53
N LEU A 107 0.19 -20.50 1.74
CA LEU A 107 -0.54 -20.25 2.98
C LEU A 107 -0.87 -21.58 3.69
N TYR A 108 -0.59 -21.68 5.00
CA TYR A 108 -0.99 -22.82 5.81
C TYR A 108 -2.51 -23.02 5.92
N LYS A 109 -3.27 -21.95 5.76
CA LYS A 109 -4.74 -21.90 5.76
C LYS A 109 -5.21 -20.63 5.05
N PRO A 110 -6.45 -20.61 4.55
CA PRO A 110 -7.00 -19.39 3.98
C PRO A 110 -6.92 -18.21 4.95
N LEU A 111 -6.51 -17.06 4.42
CA LEU A 111 -6.39 -15.79 5.16
C LEU A 111 -7.57 -14.90 4.80
N THR A 112 -8.37 -14.54 5.79
CA THR A 112 -9.51 -13.62 5.60
C THR A 112 -9.24 -12.29 6.29
N LEU A 113 -9.45 -11.20 5.55
CA LEU A 113 -9.37 -9.83 6.03
C LEU A 113 -10.74 -9.17 5.90
N SER A 114 -11.08 -8.30 6.85
CA SER A 114 -12.31 -7.49 6.82
C SER A 114 -11.96 -6.02 6.90
N LEU A 115 -12.50 -5.24 5.98
CA LEU A 115 -12.23 -3.82 5.80
C LEU A 115 -13.56 -3.06 5.69
N THR A 116 -13.51 -1.76 5.88
CA THR A 116 -14.65 -0.87 5.59
C THR A 116 -14.18 0.20 4.61
N ALA A 117 -14.87 0.32 3.48
CA ALA A 117 -14.69 1.42 2.56
C ALA A 117 -15.75 2.49 2.85
N HIS A 118 -15.34 3.75 2.75
CA HIS A 118 -16.20 4.91 2.97
C HIS A 118 -16.48 5.63 1.66
N TRP A 119 -17.68 6.18 1.53
CA TRP A 119 -18.05 7.02 0.42
C TRP A 119 -17.21 8.31 0.41
N ALA A 120 -16.59 8.60 -0.73
CA ALA A 120 -15.87 9.85 -0.99
C ALA A 120 -16.66 10.64 -2.05
N GLY A 121 -17.65 11.39 -1.61
CA GLY A 121 -18.59 12.10 -2.49
C GLY A 121 -18.16 13.48 -2.94
N ASP A 122 -17.09 13.99 -2.35
CA ASP A 122 -16.53 15.33 -2.56
C ASP A 122 -15.28 15.31 -3.46
N THR A 123 -14.93 14.16 -4.02
CA THR A 123 -13.78 14.01 -4.90
C THR A 123 -14.10 13.14 -6.11
N ASP A 124 -13.45 13.40 -7.21
CA ASP A 124 -13.41 12.53 -8.37
C ASP A 124 -12.19 11.59 -8.30
N MET A 125 -12.25 10.50 -9.07
CA MET A 125 -11.08 9.66 -9.29
C MET A 125 -10.02 10.44 -10.06
N LEU A 126 -8.82 10.53 -9.49
CA LEU A 126 -7.72 11.23 -10.13
C LEU A 126 -7.11 10.35 -11.23
N GLU A 127 -6.70 10.99 -12.29
CA GLU A 127 -5.88 10.33 -13.30
C GLU A 127 -4.49 10.08 -12.74
N ASN A 128 -4.02 8.85 -12.88
CA ASN A 128 -2.66 8.47 -12.50
C ASN A 128 -1.92 7.95 -13.74
N VAL A 129 -0.93 8.69 -14.20
CA VAL A 129 -0.10 8.33 -15.35
C VAL A 129 1.30 8.02 -14.86
N CYS A 130 1.72 6.74 -14.89
CA CYS A 130 3.05 6.32 -14.42
C CYS A 130 4.22 7.04 -15.12
N ASN A 131 4.00 7.54 -16.34
CA ASN A 131 5.03 8.24 -17.13
C ASN A 131 5.11 9.75 -16.81
N GLU A 132 4.24 10.29 -15.98
CA GLU A 132 4.27 11.70 -15.58
C GLU A 132 5.58 12.04 -14.86
N SER A 133 6.00 11.15 -13.97
CA SER A 133 7.26 11.26 -13.24
C SER A 133 8.51 11.14 -14.15
N ASP A 134 8.41 10.49 -15.31
CA ASP A 134 9.56 10.30 -16.20
C ASP A 134 9.95 11.59 -16.97
N ARG A 135 9.01 12.50 -17.18
CA ARG A 135 9.26 13.80 -17.81
C ARG A 135 9.69 14.87 -16.80
N ASP A 136 9.33 14.68 -15.56
CA ASP A 136 9.55 15.64 -14.48
C ASP A 136 10.73 15.25 -13.58
N LYS A 137 11.75 14.62 -14.16
CA LYS A 137 12.99 14.23 -13.43
C LYS A 137 13.65 15.41 -12.72
N SER A 138 13.49 16.62 -13.24
CA SER A 138 14.00 17.85 -12.61
C SER A 138 13.25 18.21 -11.32
N HIS A 139 12.01 17.73 -11.14
CA HIS A 139 11.18 17.95 -9.96
C HIS A 139 11.10 16.72 -9.05
N MET A 140 11.73 15.62 -9.43
CA MET A 140 11.90 14.51 -8.50
C MET A 140 12.79 14.97 -7.34
N ILE A 141 12.38 14.63 -6.13
CA ILE A 141 13.06 14.99 -4.88
C ILE A 141 14.58 14.68 -4.95
N ALA A 142 14.97 13.59 -5.61
CA ALA A 142 16.37 13.25 -5.85
C ALA A 142 17.11 14.15 -6.86
N ALA A 143 16.39 14.88 -7.73
CA ALA A 143 16.99 15.79 -8.71
C ALA A 143 16.99 17.26 -8.22
N GLN A 144 16.13 17.61 -7.29
CA GLN A 144 16.11 18.92 -6.60
C GLN A 144 17.01 18.97 -5.38
N ASN A 145 18.01 18.07 -5.31
CA ASN A 145 18.95 17.98 -4.20
C ASN A 145 19.83 19.24 -4.06
N GLU A 146 19.23 20.36 -3.77
CA GLU A 146 19.80 21.37 -2.89
C GLU A 146 19.37 21.10 -1.43
N GLY A 147 19.20 19.84 -1.05
CA GLY A 147 19.13 19.43 0.34
C GLY A 147 20.39 19.90 1.07
N ILE A 148 20.25 20.28 2.34
CA ILE A 148 21.42 20.67 3.12
C ILE A 148 22.41 19.50 3.17
N ASN A 149 23.68 19.83 3.01
CA ASN A 149 24.74 18.82 3.05
C ASN A 149 25.05 18.51 4.52
N LEU A 150 24.60 17.35 5.01
CA LEU A 150 24.89 16.88 6.35
C LEU A 150 26.18 16.05 6.38
N SER A 151 26.96 16.21 7.44
CA SER A 151 28.15 15.39 7.62
C SER A 151 27.79 13.92 7.78
N GLN A 152 28.67 13.03 7.34
CA GLN A 152 28.51 11.59 7.50
C GLN A 152 28.37 11.20 8.98
N ALA A 153 29.07 11.91 9.89
CA ALA A 153 28.96 11.73 11.32
C ALA A 153 27.57 12.08 11.86
N THR A 154 26.93 13.13 11.32
CA THR A 154 25.55 13.49 11.65
C THR A 154 24.57 12.43 11.16
N LEU A 155 24.69 12.00 9.91
CA LEU A 155 23.81 10.98 9.34
C LEU A 155 23.94 9.64 10.07
N GLN A 156 25.13 9.25 10.50
CA GLN A 156 25.37 8.01 11.23
C GLN A 156 24.60 7.94 12.56
N LYS A 157 24.27 9.07 13.19
CA LYS A 157 23.46 9.11 14.44
C LYS A 157 22.05 8.54 14.25
N TYR A 158 21.52 8.61 13.03
CA TYR A 158 20.14 8.20 12.69
C TYR A 158 20.03 6.76 12.23
N VAL A 159 21.17 6.10 11.95
CA VAL A 159 21.19 4.70 11.54
C VAL A 159 20.73 3.82 12.69
N GLY A 160 19.75 2.95 12.42
CA GLY A 160 19.23 2.06 13.45
C GLY A 160 17.91 1.42 13.08
N ARG A 161 17.37 0.69 14.05
CA ARG A 161 16.06 0.05 14.00
C ARG A 161 15.10 0.79 14.93
N TYR A 162 13.91 1.07 14.45
CA TYR A 162 12.88 1.81 15.17
C TYR A 162 11.60 1.00 15.17
N GLU A 163 10.97 0.84 16.33
CA GLU A 163 9.73 0.07 16.49
C GLU A 163 8.58 0.99 16.81
N TYR A 164 7.40 0.65 16.26
CA TYR A 164 6.17 1.42 16.50
C TYR A 164 5.91 1.61 18.01
N ALA A 165 5.68 2.85 18.39
CA ALA A 165 5.38 3.25 19.76
C ALA A 165 3.95 3.77 19.90
N SER A 166 3.54 4.70 19.03
CA SER A 166 2.21 5.34 19.10
C SER A 166 1.85 6.04 17.79
N GLY A 167 0.62 6.56 17.70
CA GLY A 167 0.11 7.25 16.51
C GLY A 167 -0.85 6.39 15.70
N SER A 168 -0.95 6.64 14.40
CA SER A 168 -1.86 5.92 13.54
C SER A 168 -1.44 4.47 13.34
N ARG A 169 -2.23 3.52 13.88
CA ARG A 169 -2.00 2.08 13.67
C ARG A 169 -2.19 1.68 12.21
N THR A 170 -3.09 2.34 11.51
CA THR A 170 -3.32 2.11 10.08
C THR A 170 -2.08 2.48 9.28
N VAL A 171 -1.49 3.64 9.56
CA VAL A 171 -0.23 4.06 8.94
C VAL A 171 0.91 3.10 9.31
N ALA A 172 1.03 2.69 10.58
CA ALA A 172 2.05 1.74 11.02
C ALA A 172 1.89 0.36 10.38
N ALA A 173 0.66 -0.12 10.22
CA ALA A 173 0.39 -1.37 9.51
C ALA A 173 0.78 -1.29 8.02
N PHE A 174 0.62 -0.12 7.42
CA PHE A 174 0.97 0.16 6.04
C PHE A 174 2.48 0.37 5.82
N MET A 175 3.10 1.18 6.67
CA MET A 175 4.54 1.53 6.59
C MET A 175 5.45 0.46 7.19
N GLY A 176 4.89 -0.43 8.01
CA GLY A 176 5.59 -1.43 8.81
C GLY A 176 5.72 -1.02 10.29
N MET A 177 5.54 -2.01 11.16
CA MET A 177 5.71 -1.84 12.62
C MET A 177 7.18 -1.64 13.01
N ILE A 178 8.09 -1.93 12.10
CA ILE A 178 9.53 -1.78 12.28
C ILE A 178 10.07 -0.96 11.11
N GLN A 179 10.80 0.10 11.42
CA GLN A 179 11.48 0.94 10.45
C GLN A 179 12.98 0.70 10.55
N LYS A 180 13.65 0.49 9.43
CA LYS A 180 15.11 0.35 9.36
C LYS A 180 15.70 1.57 8.65
N VAL A 181 16.53 2.31 9.37
CA VAL A 181 17.30 3.43 8.79
C VAL A 181 18.72 2.96 8.52
N THR A 182 19.15 3.11 7.28
CA THR A 182 20.52 2.75 6.84
C THR A 182 21.19 3.92 6.17
N LEU A 183 22.51 3.96 6.21
CA LEU A 183 23.34 4.95 5.52
C LEU A 183 24.06 4.25 4.37
N ASN A 184 23.90 4.73 3.14
CA ASN A 184 24.60 4.22 1.97
C ASN A 184 24.98 5.39 1.05
N ASN A 185 26.26 5.42 0.61
CA ASN A 185 26.79 6.46 -0.27
C ASN A 185 26.50 7.90 0.18
N GLY A 186 26.53 8.15 1.50
CA GLY A 186 26.28 9.49 2.07
C GLY A 186 24.82 9.90 2.15
N LEU A 187 23.88 8.99 1.88
CA LEU A 187 22.42 9.23 1.95
C LEU A 187 21.78 8.25 2.93
N LEU A 188 20.83 8.73 3.73
CA LEU A 188 19.98 7.87 4.56
C LEU A 188 18.86 7.23 3.74
N TYR A 189 18.52 6.01 4.14
CA TYR A 189 17.41 5.26 3.57
C TYR A 189 16.49 4.76 4.68
N LEU A 190 15.19 4.95 4.50
CA LEU A 190 14.14 4.39 5.34
C LEU A 190 13.54 3.19 4.61
N ASN A 191 13.78 1.97 5.09
CA ASN A 191 13.30 0.74 4.44
C ASN A 191 13.58 0.69 2.92
N ALA A 192 14.79 1.07 2.50
CA ALA A 192 15.23 1.18 1.11
C ALA A 192 14.72 2.42 0.33
N LEU A 193 13.91 3.30 0.91
CA LEU A 193 13.54 4.57 0.30
C LEU A 193 14.54 5.67 0.68
N PRO A 194 15.06 6.45 -0.26
CA PRO A 194 15.99 7.53 0.04
C PRO A 194 15.31 8.63 0.86
N MET A 195 16.06 9.18 1.80
CA MET A 195 15.64 10.31 2.64
C MET A 195 16.51 11.52 2.35
N ILE A 196 15.90 12.61 1.92
CA ILE A 196 16.56 13.85 1.55
C ILE A 196 16.53 14.85 2.71
N PRO A 197 17.68 15.29 3.24
CA PRO A 197 17.72 16.16 4.38
C PRO A 197 17.17 17.56 4.05
N GLN A 198 16.15 17.98 4.80
CA GLN A 198 15.57 19.32 4.76
C GLN A 198 16.09 20.20 5.92
N SER A 199 16.47 19.57 7.01
CA SER A 199 17.17 20.15 8.16
C SER A 199 18.09 19.11 8.79
N GLU A 200 18.79 19.46 9.86
CA GLU A 200 19.62 18.49 10.57
C GLU A 200 18.83 17.25 11.01
N THR A 201 17.56 17.40 11.39
CA THR A 201 16.72 16.33 11.95
C THR A 201 15.54 15.94 11.08
N LYS A 202 15.19 16.73 10.03
CA LYS A 202 14.04 16.50 9.19
C LYS A 202 14.45 16.13 7.77
N PHE A 203 13.84 15.05 7.27
CA PHE A 203 14.11 14.45 5.96
C PHE A 203 12.80 14.26 5.20
N GLU A 204 12.83 14.43 3.90
CA GLU A 204 11.72 14.15 3.01
C GLU A 204 11.92 12.80 2.31
N SER A 205 10.86 12.02 2.15
CA SER A 205 10.88 10.74 1.46
C SER A 205 9.51 10.50 0.83
N THR A 206 9.45 10.39 -0.46
CA THR A 206 8.32 9.95 -1.30
C THR A 206 6.93 10.35 -0.77
N GLY A 207 6.65 11.67 -0.69
CA GLY A 207 5.34 12.21 -0.26
C GLY A 207 5.08 12.16 1.26
N SER A 208 6.10 11.87 2.06
CA SER A 208 6.06 11.88 3.52
C SER A 208 7.32 12.53 4.07
N TYR A 209 7.30 12.87 5.35
CA TYR A 209 8.53 13.30 6.02
C TYR A 209 8.90 12.36 7.17
N ALA A 210 10.22 12.28 7.42
CA ALA A 210 10.80 11.63 8.59
C ALA A 210 11.50 12.68 9.44
N GLU A 211 11.18 12.74 10.72
CA GLU A 211 11.80 13.66 11.67
C GLU A 211 12.37 12.89 12.85
N PHE A 212 13.67 13.11 13.14
CA PHE A 212 14.34 12.53 14.30
C PHE A 212 14.27 13.50 15.46
N ARG A 213 13.57 13.14 16.52
CA ARG A 213 13.57 13.88 17.79
C ARG A 213 14.74 13.44 18.63
N LEU A 214 15.55 14.40 19.05
CA LEU A 214 16.73 14.17 19.87
C LEU A 214 16.43 14.46 21.35
N ASP A 215 17.14 13.80 22.24
CA ASP A 215 17.19 14.13 23.66
C ASP A 215 18.19 15.28 23.94
N ALA A 216 18.31 15.70 25.21
CA ALA A 216 19.21 16.78 25.63
C ALA A 216 20.70 16.47 25.38
N ASN A 217 21.06 15.21 25.14
CA ASN A 217 22.43 14.77 24.84
C ASN A 217 22.66 14.58 23.34
N GLY A 218 21.66 14.92 22.47
CA GLY A 218 21.76 14.77 21.04
C GLY A 218 21.58 13.33 20.53
N LYS A 219 21.11 12.40 21.38
CA LYS A 219 20.79 11.02 21.01
C LYS A 219 19.36 10.95 20.48
N VAL A 220 19.12 10.11 19.48
CA VAL A 220 17.79 9.91 18.93
C VAL A 220 16.87 9.31 20.00
N LYS A 221 15.83 10.06 20.33
CA LYS A 221 14.76 9.66 21.23
C LYS A 221 13.61 9.00 20.46
N GLN A 222 13.29 9.50 19.27
CA GLN A 222 12.12 9.06 18.53
C GLN A 222 12.27 9.38 17.03
N LEU A 223 11.78 8.51 16.17
CA LEU A 223 11.54 8.78 14.76
C LEU A 223 10.04 9.05 14.57
N VAL A 224 9.71 10.16 13.95
CA VAL A 224 8.34 10.54 13.57
C VAL A 224 8.20 10.42 12.06
N LEU A 225 7.22 9.68 11.61
CA LEU A 225 6.82 9.63 10.20
C LEU A 225 5.50 10.38 10.04
N GLY A 226 5.54 11.50 9.32
CA GLY A 226 4.39 12.34 9.07
C GLY A 226 3.78 12.05 7.70
N GLN A 227 2.45 11.92 7.68
CA GLN A 227 1.64 11.74 6.48
C GLN A 227 0.35 12.56 6.61
N THR A 228 -0.42 12.65 5.53
CA THR A 228 -1.72 13.35 5.51
C THR A 228 -2.72 12.83 6.56
N GLU A 229 -2.58 11.56 6.97
CA GLU A 229 -3.44 10.91 7.97
C GLU A 229 -2.95 11.05 9.42
N GLY A 230 -1.88 11.83 9.65
CA GLY A 230 -1.30 12.10 10.96
C GLY A 230 0.03 11.42 11.22
N ASP A 231 0.67 11.85 12.30
CA ASP A 231 1.99 11.39 12.67
C ASP A 231 1.98 10.00 13.31
N THR A 232 3.00 9.22 12.98
CA THR A 232 3.27 7.92 13.57
C THR A 232 4.66 7.92 14.21
N PHE A 233 4.76 7.41 15.43
CA PHE A 233 5.94 7.50 16.27
C PHE A 233 6.59 6.15 16.46
N TYR A 234 7.92 6.11 16.33
CA TYR A 234 8.74 4.91 16.46
C TYR A 234 9.89 5.17 17.43
N ASP A 235 10.09 4.27 18.38
CA ASP A 235 11.18 4.34 19.34
C ASP A 235 12.40 3.53 18.88
N PRO A 236 13.64 4.06 19.09
CA PRO A 236 14.85 3.35 18.73
C PRO A 236 15.00 2.07 19.56
N LYS A 237 15.50 1.02 18.90
CA LYS A 237 15.85 -0.26 19.55
C LYS A 237 17.35 -0.51 19.48
N PRO A 238 17.89 -1.18 20.49
CA PRO A 238 19.31 -1.60 20.52
C PRO A 238 19.68 -2.48 19.33
#